data_9e551c1819460b3869d6cf4d04c34b55
#
_entry.id   9e551c1819460b3869d6cf4d04c34b55
#
_cell.length_a   1.000
_cell.length_b   1.000
_cell.length_c   1.000
_cell.angle_alpha   90.00
_cell.angle_beta   90.00
_cell.angle_gamma   90.00
#
_symmetry.space_group_name_H-M   'P 1'
#
loop_
_entity.id
_entity.type
_entity.pdbx_description
1 polymer ?
#
loop_
_entity_poly.entity_id
_entity_poly.type
_entity_poly.pdbx_seq_one_letter_code
_entity_poly.pdbx_strand_id
1 'polypeptide(L)' 'MRINKEKYLLARAKACMGPKELVAAGIPRGTLSKMFRGEIRPETAGKIARALGVDVTEIIDD' A
#
# COMPACT_ATOMS: atom_id res chain seq x y z
N MET A 1 -9.97 -5.00 5.24
CA MET A 1 -9.09 -5.47 4.15
C MET A 1 -7.69 -5.75 4.67
N ARG A 2 -7.03 -6.70 4.09
CA ARG A 2 -5.64 -7.01 4.44
C ARG A 2 -4.74 -6.79 3.24
N ILE A 3 -3.60 -6.16 3.48
CA ILE A 3 -2.59 -6.00 2.46
C ILE A 3 -1.79 -7.30 2.33
N ASN A 4 -1.66 -7.79 1.10
CA ASN A 4 -0.78 -8.91 0.81
C ASN A 4 0.63 -8.37 0.64
N LYS A 5 1.54 -8.78 1.52
CA LYS A 5 2.90 -8.24 1.55
C LYS A 5 3.65 -8.44 0.23
N GLU A 6 3.56 -9.63 -0.34
CA GLU A 6 4.26 -9.93 -1.60
C GLU A 6 3.72 -9.11 -2.76
N LYS A 7 2.39 -9.01 -2.86
CA LYS A 7 1.75 -8.20 -3.89
C LYS A 7 2.12 -6.73 -3.74
N TYR A 8 2.12 -6.24 -2.50
CA TYR A 8 2.48 -4.86 -2.21
C TYR A 8 3.93 -4.58 -2.60
N LEU A 9 4.86 -5.46 -2.24
CA LEU A 9 6.26 -5.29 -2.60
C LEU A 9 6.46 -5.30 -4.11
N LEU A 10 5.74 -6.17 -4.80
CA LEU A 10 5.80 -6.23 -6.26
C LEU A 10 5.27 -4.93 -6.87
N ALA A 11 4.15 -4.41 -6.36
CA ALA A 11 3.59 -3.15 -6.84
C ALA A 11 4.56 -1.99 -6.60
N ARG A 12 5.21 -1.97 -5.44
CA ARG A 12 6.24 -0.97 -5.16
C ARG A 12 7.40 -1.04 -6.14
N ALA A 13 7.84 -2.25 -6.45
CA ALA A 13 8.92 -2.43 -7.40
C ALA A 13 8.53 -1.93 -8.78
N LYS A 14 7.31 -2.23 -9.22
CA LYS A 14 6.80 -1.75 -10.51
C LYS A 14 6.73 -0.23 -10.56
N ALA A 15 6.37 0.40 -9.45
CA ALA A 15 6.26 1.85 -9.36
C ALA A 15 7.60 2.53 -9.06
N CYS A 16 8.63 1.76 -8.76
CA CYS A 16 9.95 2.27 -8.34
C CYS A 16 9.83 3.20 -7.14
N MET A 17 8.97 2.83 -6.18
CA MET A 17 8.70 3.67 -5.01
C MET A 17 9.16 2.98 -3.73
N GLY A 18 9.87 3.74 -2.89
CA GLY A 18 10.19 3.31 -1.53
C GLY A 18 9.28 3.98 -0.52
N PRO A 19 9.51 3.73 0.78
CA PRO A 19 8.69 4.35 1.84
C PRO A 19 8.68 5.88 1.78
N LYS A 20 9.79 6.51 1.44
CA LYS A 20 9.88 7.97 1.34
C LYS A 20 8.93 8.52 0.29
N GLU A 21 8.89 7.88 -0.86
CA GLU A 21 8.02 8.29 -1.96
C GLU A 21 6.56 8.12 -1.59
N LEU A 22 6.23 7.06 -0.87
CA LEU A 22 4.86 6.83 -0.40
C LEU A 22 4.44 7.90 0.61
N VAL A 23 5.33 8.26 1.54
CA VAL A 23 5.04 9.34 2.48
C VAL A 23 4.84 10.66 1.73
N ALA A 24 5.68 10.94 0.74
CA ALA A 24 5.55 12.13 -0.09
C ALA A 24 4.24 12.13 -0.88
N ALA A 25 3.72 10.96 -1.22
CA ALA A 25 2.44 10.83 -1.91
C ALA A 25 1.22 10.95 -0.98
N GLY A 26 1.45 11.15 0.31
CA GLY A 26 0.38 11.37 1.27
C GLY A 26 0.05 10.18 2.17
N ILE A 27 0.84 9.12 2.14
CA ILE A 27 0.63 7.98 3.02
C ILE A 27 1.41 8.19 4.32
N PRO A 28 0.73 8.30 5.47
CA PRO A 28 1.44 8.51 6.74
C PRO A 28 2.37 7.34 7.08
N ARG A 29 3.50 7.66 7.71
CA ARG A 29 4.45 6.62 8.15
C ARG A 29 3.82 5.60 9.09
N GLY A 30 2.93 6.06 9.98
CA GLY A 30 2.21 5.17 10.89
C GLY A 30 1.37 4.15 10.14
N THR A 31 0.75 4.56 9.03
CA THR A 31 0.01 3.65 8.18
C THR A 31 0.92 2.60 7.57
N LEU A 32 2.08 3.02 7.05
CA LEU A 32 3.03 2.10 6.44
C LEU A 32 3.55 1.07 7.44
N SER A 33 3.77 1.47 8.69
CA SER A 33 4.29 0.55 9.70
C SER A 33 3.22 -0.40 10.23
N LYS A 34 1.94 -0.05 10.13
CA LYS A 34 0.83 -0.85 10.69
C LYS A 34 0.05 -1.66 9.67
N MET A 35 0.22 -1.39 8.39
CA MET A 35 -0.65 -1.96 7.37
C MET A 35 -0.59 -3.48 7.24
N PHE A 36 0.47 -4.11 7.73
CA PHE A 36 0.58 -5.58 7.70
C PHE A 36 0.14 -6.26 9.00
N ARG A 37 -0.24 -5.49 10.02
CA ARG A 37 -0.55 -6.04 11.35
C ARG A 37 -1.98 -6.49 11.53
N GLY A 38 -2.81 -6.33 10.52
CA GLY A 38 -4.20 -6.68 10.61
C GLY A 38 -4.98 -6.04 9.48
N GLU A 39 -6.26 -5.83 9.72
CA GLU A 39 -7.11 -5.20 8.72
C GLU A 39 -6.90 -3.71 8.67
N ILE A 40 -6.97 -3.16 7.47
CA ILE A 40 -6.94 -1.73 7.24
C ILE A 40 -8.26 -1.30 6.63
N ARG A 41 -8.56 -0.01 6.71
CA ARG A 41 -9.77 0.54 6.12
C ARG A 41 -9.69 0.48 4.59
N PRO A 42 -10.82 0.27 3.91
CA PRO A 42 -10.84 0.29 2.45
C PRO A 42 -10.27 1.59 1.87
N GLU A 43 -10.53 2.72 2.50
CA GLU A 43 -10.01 4.01 2.04
C GLU A 43 -8.49 4.04 2.10
N THR A 44 -7.91 3.46 3.14
CA THR A 44 -6.45 3.38 3.28
C THR A 44 -5.85 2.50 2.20
N ALA A 45 -6.45 1.34 1.96
CA ALA A 45 -6.01 0.45 0.89
C ALA A 45 -6.08 1.14 -0.47
N GLY A 46 -7.17 1.87 -0.71
CA GLY A 46 -7.34 2.63 -1.95
C GLY A 46 -6.29 3.72 -2.14
N LYS A 47 -5.94 4.42 -1.06
CA LYS A 47 -4.91 5.46 -1.11
C LYS A 47 -3.54 4.87 -1.45
N ILE A 48 -3.21 3.74 -0.84
CA ILE A 48 -1.94 3.05 -1.11
C ILE A 48 -1.89 2.61 -2.57
N ALA A 49 -2.96 1.98 -3.06
CA ALA A 49 -3.03 1.52 -4.44
C ALA A 49 -2.89 2.69 -5.42
N ARG A 50 -3.57 3.80 -5.13
CA ARG A 50 -3.50 4.99 -5.98
C ARG A 50 -2.09 5.56 -6.01
N ALA A 51 -1.43 5.61 -4.86
CA ALA A 51 -0.05 6.10 -4.77
C ALA A 51 0.90 5.23 -5.60
N LEU A 52 0.63 3.92 -5.64
CA LEU A 52 1.44 2.99 -6.41
C LEU A 52 1.02 2.89 -7.88
N GLY A 53 -0.10 3.53 -8.25
CA GLY A 53 -0.58 3.48 -9.62
C GLY A 53 -1.15 2.14 -10.05
N VAL A 54 -1.66 1.36 -9.10
CA VAL A 54 -2.25 0.05 -9.36
C VAL A 54 -3.67 -0.02 -8.83
N ASP A 55 -4.41 -1.05 -9.26
CA ASP A 55 -5.73 -1.34 -8.70
C ASP A 55 -5.57 -1.91 -7.30
N VAL A 56 -6.51 -1.62 -6.42
CA VAL A 56 -6.46 -2.11 -5.04
C VAL A 56 -6.40 -3.64 -4.98
N THR A 57 -7.01 -4.33 -5.93
CA THR A 57 -6.99 -5.79 -5.99
C THR A 57 -5.58 -6.34 -6.19
N GLU A 58 -4.66 -5.52 -6.67
CA GLU A 58 -3.28 -5.96 -6.89
C GLU A 58 -2.43 -5.94 -5.62
N ILE A 59 -2.96 -5.42 -4.52
CA ILE A 59 -2.19 -5.34 -3.27
C ILE A 59 -2.90 -5.96 -2.08
N ILE A 60 -4.14 -6.40 -2.23
CA ILE A 60 -4.89 -7.00 -1.13
C ILE A 60 -4.95 -8.52 -1.25
N ASP A 61 -5.28 -9.14 -0.13
CA ASP A 61 -5.25 -10.59 0.03
C ASP A 61 -6.55 -11.29 -0.38
N ASP A 62 -7.54 -10.55 -0.74
CA ASP A 62 -8.86 -11.10 -1.09
C ASP A 62 -8.94 -11.60 -2.52
#